data_dacba9a3db91f2c4e7cdd2e9fbdfcd54
#
_entry.id   dacba9a3db91f2c4e7cdd2e9fbdfcd54
#
_cell.length_a   1.000
_cell.length_b   1.000
_cell.length_c   1.000
_cell.angle_alpha   90.00
_cell.angle_beta   90.00
_cell.angle_gamma   90.00
#
_symmetry.space_group_name_H-M   'P 1'
#
loop_
_entity.id
_entity.type
_entity.pdbx_description
1 polymer ?
#
loop_
_entity_poly.entity_id
_entity_poly.type
_entity_poly.pdbx_seq_one_letter_code
_entity_poly.pdbx_strand_id
1 'polypeptide(L)'
;ADVSPAERHQIVEEYLDLVGLRPAVDKLPKQLSGGMKQRVAIARALAIRPKLLLLDEPFGALDALTRGNLQEQLMRLCEEYHITSVMVTHDVDEAVLLSDKIVMLTNGPSSKIGGILEVDIPRPRKRMEVVNHPSYYSLRSEIIYFLNQQKRIKKLRAQKTAVVARHGLEKVNLEIGFVPLAACAPLVVAQEKGFLTKHGLDEVNLVRETSWRGIVDGIAGGYLDAAQMPAGMPTWLTAGGNKDEPLPVVTALTMTRNGNAVTLAKKFYEQGITNAVELKQMLLSSAEQPHRLGMVHPSSMHNILLRYWLASGGIDPDKDVSLKTIPPAQMVADLKAGTIDGYCVGEPWNLRAAMEGIGFTVATDLEIWQGHPGKVLGVREDWAIAYPNTHIALVKALLEACRYCADEANHEEIRVMLANRKYLSTNVEYIQIGDPNAFTCSLDQPMREYAHHLFFGDGVNRPSRTEHLWMMTQMA
;
A
#
# COMPACT_ATOMS: atom_id res chain seq x y z
N ALA A 1 43.16 -3.04 29.06
CA ALA A 1 44.00 -4.06 28.47
C ALA A 1 45.41 -3.50 28.36
N ASP A 2 46.38 -4.19 28.89
CA ASP A 2 47.78 -3.82 28.87
C ASP A 2 48.38 -4.03 27.49
N VAL A 3 48.28 -3.00 26.67
CA VAL A 3 48.90 -2.94 25.35
C VAL A 3 50.17 -2.13 25.46
N SER A 4 51.28 -2.63 24.92
CA SER A 4 52.55 -1.92 24.95
C SER A 4 52.48 -0.59 24.18
N PRO A 5 53.32 0.42 24.50
CA PRO A 5 53.32 1.69 23.81
C PRO A 5 53.49 1.54 22.28
N ALA A 6 54.30 0.59 21.82
CA ALA A 6 54.54 0.31 20.40
C ALA A 6 53.28 -0.27 19.70
N GLU A 7 52.65 -1.25 20.33
CA GLU A 7 51.39 -1.84 19.82
C GLU A 7 50.25 -0.81 19.82
N ARG A 8 50.18 0.06 20.82
CA ARG A 8 49.20 1.15 20.84
C ARG A 8 49.37 2.12 19.69
N HIS A 9 50.63 2.45 19.38
CA HIS A 9 50.93 3.32 18.24
C HIS A 9 50.53 2.68 16.94
N GLN A 10 50.82 1.40 16.76
CA GLN A 10 50.48 0.62 15.56
C GLN A 10 48.93 0.56 15.38
N ILE A 11 48.17 0.30 16.45
CA ILE A 11 46.70 0.30 16.41
C ILE A 11 46.20 1.67 16.00
N VAL A 12 46.70 2.77 16.57
CA VAL A 12 46.27 4.11 16.19
C VAL A 12 46.53 4.41 14.72
N GLU A 13 47.69 4.07 14.19
CA GLU A 13 48.02 4.26 12.77
C GLU A 13 47.10 3.43 11.88
N GLU A 14 46.88 2.15 12.18
CA GLU A 14 45.99 1.26 11.44
C GLU A 14 44.56 1.83 11.34
N TYR A 15 43.96 2.26 12.44
CA TYR A 15 42.60 2.80 12.42
C TYR A 15 42.48 4.23 11.88
N LEU A 16 43.56 5.04 11.95
CA LEU A 16 43.59 6.34 11.27
C LEU A 16 43.72 6.18 9.75
N ASP A 17 44.50 5.21 9.28
CA ASP A 17 44.58 4.84 7.86
C ASP A 17 43.22 4.36 7.34
N LEU A 18 42.57 3.49 8.11
CA LEU A 18 41.27 2.95 7.79
C LEU A 18 40.21 4.05 7.51
N VAL A 19 40.22 5.10 8.30
CA VAL A 19 39.29 6.23 8.12
C VAL A 19 39.88 7.35 7.25
N GLY A 20 41.02 7.13 6.59
CA GLY A 20 41.66 8.09 5.71
C GLY A 20 42.11 9.37 6.43
N LEU A 21 42.58 9.25 7.69
CA LEU A 21 43.03 10.38 8.51
C LEU A 21 44.52 10.34 8.89
N ARG A 22 45.31 9.43 8.32
CA ARG A 22 46.76 9.37 8.56
C ARG A 22 47.47 10.69 8.33
N PRO A 23 47.16 11.51 7.28
CA PRO A 23 47.76 12.81 7.09
C PRO A 23 47.45 13.88 8.18
N ALA A 24 46.51 13.53 9.07
CA ALA A 24 46.03 14.42 10.13
C ALA A 24 46.37 13.92 11.54
N VAL A 25 47.30 12.98 11.67
CA VAL A 25 47.65 12.33 12.95
C VAL A 25 48.10 13.33 14.02
N ASP A 26 48.82 14.37 13.62
CA ASP A 26 49.33 15.41 14.52
C ASP A 26 48.35 16.53 14.82
N LYS A 27 47.15 16.51 14.24
CA LYS A 27 46.17 17.59 14.45
C LYS A 27 45.43 17.41 15.79
N LEU A 28 45.30 18.54 16.48
CA LEU A 28 44.48 18.59 17.68
C LEU A 28 42.97 18.55 17.33
N PRO A 29 42.09 18.05 18.24
CA PRO A 29 40.66 17.97 17.99
C PRO A 29 39.97 19.26 17.52
N LYS A 30 40.45 20.43 17.97
CA LYS A 30 39.96 21.75 17.56
C LYS A 30 40.33 22.11 16.11
N GLN A 31 41.32 21.46 15.52
CA GLN A 31 41.77 21.67 14.15
C GLN A 31 41.08 20.73 13.15
N LEU A 32 40.26 19.80 13.63
CA LEU A 32 39.54 18.84 12.80
C LEU A 32 38.20 19.43 12.34
N SER A 33 37.89 19.21 11.07
CA SER A 33 36.53 19.47 10.56
C SER A 33 35.49 18.56 11.21
N GLY A 34 34.17 18.85 11.03
CA GLY A 34 33.10 18.02 11.52
C GLY A 34 33.18 16.57 11.04
N GLY A 35 33.40 16.36 9.73
CA GLY A 35 33.57 15.04 9.14
C GLY A 35 34.86 14.32 9.60
N MET A 36 35.96 15.06 9.85
CA MET A 36 37.17 14.46 10.44
C MET A 36 36.92 14.00 11.86
N LYS A 37 36.23 14.79 12.69
CA LYS A 37 35.84 14.40 14.06
C LYS A 37 34.98 13.15 14.06
N GLN A 38 34.04 13.03 13.13
CA GLN A 38 33.16 11.87 13.00
C GLN A 38 33.96 10.62 12.63
N ARG A 39 34.88 10.72 11.69
CA ARG A 39 35.80 9.62 11.29
C ARG A 39 36.71 9.18 12.45
N VAL A 40 37.26 10.12 13.24
CA VAL A 40 38.04 9.80 14.44
C VAL A 40 37.17 9.09 15.48
N ALA A 41 35.93 9.48 15.65
CA ALA A 41 35.01 8.80 16.59
C ALA A 41 34.75 7.33 16.18
N ILE A 42 34.56 7.08 14.88
CA ILE A 42 34.40 5.71 14.34
C ILE A 42 35.69 4.90 14.55
N ALA A 43 36.86 5.46 14.17
CA ALA A 43 38.15 4.81 14.38
C ALA A 43 38.40 4.41 15.84
N ARG A 44 38.10 5.32 16.76
CA ARG A 44 38.21 5.10 18.20
C ARG A 44 37.29 3.99 18.71
N ALA A 45 36.05 3.94 18.20
CA ALA A 45 35.07 2.92 18.60
C ALA A 45 35.48 1.53 18.08
N LEU A 46 36.09 1.45 16.89
CA LEU A 46 36.54 0.19 16.27
C LEU A 46 37.86 -0.31 16.86
N ALA A 47 38.75 0.59 17.28
CA ALA A 47 40.09 0.23 17.82
C ALA A 47 40.05 -0.67 19.05
N ILE A 48 38.96 -0.66 19.82
CA ILE A 48 38.76 -1.53 20.97
C ILE A 48 38.16 -2.90 20.60
N ARG A 49 37.91 -3.16 19.33
CA ARG A 49 37.31 -4.39 18.79
C ARG A 49 36.05 -4.83 19.58
N PRO A 50 35.00 -4.02 19.62
CA PRO A 50 33.82 -4.28 20.43
C PRO A 50 33.01 -5.47 19.85
N LYS A 51 32.29 -6.21 20.68
CA LYS A 51 31.28 -7.19 20.22
C LYS A 51 30.00 -6.54 19.72
N LEU A 52 29.66 -5.37 20.28
CA LEU A 52 28.49 -4.56 19.94
C LEU A 52 28.94 -3.13 19.67
N LEU A 53 28.61 -2.61 18.49
CA LEU A 53 28.91 -1.24 18.05
C LEU A 53 27.59 -0.46 17.92
N LEU A 54 27.45 0.64 18.64
CA LEU A 54 26.31 1.55 18.55
C LEU A 54 26.72 2.80 17.79
N LEU A 55 25.99 3.12 16.71
CA LEU A 55 26.28 4.23 15.81
C LEU A 55 25.05 5.13 15.69
N ASP A 56 25.21 6.41 15.99
CA ASP A 56 24.15 7.42 15.84
C ASP A 56 24.52 8.39 14.71
N GLU A 57 23.81 8.30 13.60
CA GLU A 57 24.03 9.04 12.37
C GLU A 57 25.53 9.14 11.94
N PRO A 58 26.24 8.00 11.83
CA PRO A 58 27.72 7.98 11.76
C PRO A 58 28.27 8.62 10.47
N PHE A 59 27.46 8.86 9.45
CA PHE A 59 27.91 9.36 8.15
C PHE A 59 27.29 10.71 7.75
N GLY A 60 26.48 11.32 8.62
CA GLY A 60 25.71 12.52 8.32
C GLY A 60 26.54 13.76 7.91
N ALA A 61 27.75 13.92 8.47
CA ALA A 61 28.63 15.07 8.20
C ALA A 61 29.69 14.81 7.10
N LEU A 62 29.56 13.71 6.33
CA LEU A 62 30.53 13.31 5.31
C LEU A 62 30.06 13.66 3.90
N ASP A 63 31.00 14.03 3.03
CA ASP A 63 30.76 14.12 1.59
C ASP A 63 30.49 12.72 1.00
N ALA A 64 29.87 12.68 -0.19
CA ALA A 64 29.37 11.45 -0.78
C ALA A 64 30.45 10.38 -1.05
N LEU A 65 31.65 10.79 -1.50
CA LEU A 65 32.76 9.86 -1.80
C LEU A 65 33.37 9.26 -0.52
N THR A 66 33.66 10.14 0.45
CA THR A 66 34.19 9.74 1.75
C THR A 66 33.20 8.83 2.48
N ARG A 67 31.90 9.15 2.41
CA ARG A 67 30.82 8.34 3.00
C ARG A 67 30.80 6.94 2.41
N GLY A 68 30.80 6.80 1.07
CA GLY A 68 30.77 5.51 0.39
C GLY A 68 31.93 4.59 0.82
N ASN A 69 33.15 5.12 0.78
CA ASN A 69 34.33 4.36 1.17
C ASN A 69 34.30 3.90 2.64
N LEU A 70 33.87 4.79 3.54
CA LEU A 70 33.79 4.46 4.96
C LEU A 70 32.70 3.45 5.29
N GLN A 71 31.57 3.50 4.56
CA GLN A 71 30.51 2.49 4.69
C GLN A 71 30.98 1.11 4.28
N GLU A 72 31.70 1.00 3.16
CA GLU A 72 32.26 -0.30 2.69
C GLU A 72 33.31 -0.83 3.68
N GLN A 73 34.18 0.04 4.20
CA GLN A 73 35.16 -0.34 5.21
C GLN A 73 34.51 -0.81 6.51
N LEU A 74 33.48 -0.11 6.99
CA LEU A 74 32.74 -0.49 8.19
C LEU A 74 32.08 -1.87 8.03
N MET A 75 31.39 -2.11 6.89
CA MET A 75 30.80 -3.42 6.61
C MET A 75 31.84 -4.54 6.65
N ARG A 76 32.96 -4.36 5.94
CA ARG A 76 34.03 -5.34 5.90
C ARG A 76 34.59 -5.66 7.30
N LEU A 77 34.80 -4.64 8.14
CA LEU A 77 35.29 -4.84 9.50
C LEU A 77 34.29 -5.56 10.39
N CYS A 78 33.00 -5.18 10.29
CA CYS A 78 31.96 -5.83 11.06
C CYS A 78 31.85 -7.33 10.70
N GLU A 79 32.04 -7.69 9.42
CA GLU A 79 32.08 -9.07 8.98
C GLU A 79 33.36 -9.79 9.47
N GLU A 80 34.53 -9.20 9.25
CA GLU A 80 35.84 -9.79 9.60
C GLU A 80 35.99 -10.06 11.09
N TYR A 81 35.54 -9.11 11.92
CA TYR A 81 35.65 -9.22 13.40
C TYR A 81 34.36 -9.69 14.08
N HIS A 82 33.35 -10.10 13.31
CA HIS A 82 32.05 -10.55 13.84
C HIS A 82 31.40 -9.55 14.80
N ILE A 83 31.44 -8.25 14.46
CA ILE A 83 30.88 -7.17 15.28
C ILE A 83 29.40 -7.04 14.98
N THR A 84 28.55 -7.18 15.99
CA THR A 84 27.15 -6.79 15.88
C THR A 84 27.03 -5.26 15.91
N SER A 85 26.43 -4.64 14.89
CA SER A 85 26.24 -3.20 14.83
C SER A 85 24.77 -2.82 14.90
N VAL A 86 24.46 -1.78 15.68
CA VAL A 86 23.16 -1.12 15.71
C VAL A 86 23.36 0.33 15.29
N MET A 87 22.73 0.73 14.19
CA MET A 87 22.90 2.06 13.61
C MET A 87 21.56 2.80 13.58
N VAL A 88 21.59 4.04 14.02
CA VAL A 88 20.49 4.99 13.79
C VAL A 88 20.85 5.85 12.58
N THR A 89 19.96 5.88 11.60
CA THR A 89 20.11 6.72 10.41
C THR A 89 18.73 7.20 9.91
N HIS A 90 18.71 8.33 9.21
CA HIS A 90 17.56 8.83 8.48
C HIS A 90 17.71 8.63 6.96
N ASP A 91 18.83 8.10 6.51
CA ASP A 91 19.10 7.78 5.10
C ASP A 91 18.60 6.36 4.79
N VAL A 92 17.59 6.27 3.92
CA VAL A 92 16.95 5.01 3.55
C VAL A 92 17.89 4.09 2.78
N ASP A 93 18.67 4.67 1.88
CA ASP A 93 19.59 3.90 1.03
C ASP A 93 20.75 3.34 1.86
N GLU A 94 21.17 4.09 2.87
CA GLU A 94 22.15 3.64 3.88
C GLU A 94 21.61 2.48 4.72
N ALA A 95 20.36 2.57 5.19
CA ALA A 95 19.72 1.52 5.95
C ALA A 95 19.65 0.21 5.16
N VAL A 96 19.26 0.25 3.88
CA VAL A 96 19.18 -0.95 3.03
C VAL A 96 20.56 -1.50 2.70
N LEU A 97 21.56 -0.66 2.49
CA LEU A 97 22.92 -1.08 2.17
C LEU A 97 23.60 -1.81 3.34
N LEU A 98 23.47 -1.27 4.55
CA LEU A 98 24.33 -1.66 5.68
C LEU A 98 23.72 -2.68 6.62
N SER A 99 22.38 -2.79 6.71
CA SER A 99 21.74 -3.61 7.75
C SER A 99 21.10 -4.89 7.22
N ASP A 100 21.04 -5.92 8.05
CA ASP A 100 20.32 -7.16 7.78
C ASP A 100 18.86 -7.07 8.26
N LYS A 101 18.59 -6.16 9.23
CA LYS A 101 17.26 -5.83 9.74
C LYS A 101 17.11 -4.34 9.89
N ILE A 102 15.98 -3.80 9.43
CA ILE A 102 15.63 -2.40 9.58
C ILE A 102 14.45 -2.29 10.55
N VAL A 103 14.67 -1.62 11.67
CA VAL A 103 13.62 -1.36 12.67
C VAL A 103 13.11 0.06 12.49
N MET A 104 11.86 0.20 12.09
CA MET A 104 11.22 1.48 11.88
C MET A 104 10.47 1.93 13.14
N LEU A 105 10.74 3.14 13.62
CA LEU A 105 10.13 3.71 14.82
C LEU A 105 9.01 4.68 14.49
N THR A 106 7.92 4.64 15.27
CA THR A 106 6.83 5.62 15.17
C THR A 106 7.23 6.97 15.76
N ASN A 107 6.43 8.03 15.51
CA ASN A 107 6.68 9.34 16.09
C ASN A 107 6.53 9.35 17.63
N GLY A 108 7.34 10.23 18.30
CA GLY A 108 7.15 10.56 19.72
C GLY A 108 5.82 11.29 20.00
N PRO A 109 5.46 11.47 21.32
CA PRO A 109 6.30 11.19 22.49
C PRO A 109 6.39 9.72 22.94
N SER A 110 5.49 8.84 22.58
CA SER A 110 5.54 7.42 22.95
C SER A 110 5.92 6.58 21.74
N SER A 111 7.16 6.76 21.24
CA SER A 111 7.67 5.99 20.09
C SER A 111 7.66 4.49 20.37
N LYS A 112 7.20 3.72 19.40
CA LYS A 112 7.16 2.25 19.42
C LYS A 112 7.80 1.71 18.14
N ILE A 113 8.10 0.43 18.11
CA ILE A 113 8.46 -0.26 16.88
C ILE A 113 7.21 -0.28 15.99
N GLY A 114 7.28 0.37 14.86
CA GLY A 114 6.19 0.43 13.88
C GLY A 114 6.30 -0.60 12.76
N GLY A 115 7.49 -1.17 12.58
CA GLY A 115 7.74 -2.24 11.64
C GLY A 115 9.17 -2.74 11.71
N ILE A 116 9.39 -3.97 11.28
CA ILE A 116 10.71 -4.57 11.13
C ILE A 116 10.77 -5.17 9.73
N LEU A 117 11.80 -4.81 8.96
CA LEU A 117 12.07 -5.36 7.64
C LEU A 117 13.35 -6.20 7.68
N GLU A 118 13.27 -7.40 7.15
CA GLU A 118 14.45 -8.23 6.85
C GLU A 118 15.01 -7.79 5.50
N VAL A 119 16.32 -7.61 5.42
CA VAL A 119 17.01 -7.25 4.17
C VAL A 119 17.60 -8.52 3.57
N ASP A 120 16.89 -9.09 2.61
CA ASP A 120 17.21 -10.34 1.92
C ASP A 120 18.30 -10.22 0.82
N ILE A 121 19.02 -9.10 0.79
CA ILE A 121 20.13 -8.87 -0.13
C ILE A 121 21.38 -9.54 0.43
N PRO A 122 22.03 -10.47 -0.31
CA PRO A 122 23.17 -11.23 0.20
C PRO A 122 24.41 -10.36 0.44
N ARG A 123 25.29 -10.81 1.34
CA ARG A 123 26.61 -10.22 1.58
C ARG A 123 27.68 -10.98 0.77
N PRO A 124 28.83 -10.36 0.42
CA PRO A 124 29.17 -8.95 0.65
C PRO A 124 28.38 -8.00 -0.26
N ARG A 125 27.97 -6.85 0.26
CA ARG A 125 27.17 -5.86 -0.46
C ARG A 125 28.03 -4.75 -1.02
N LYS A 126 27.96 -4.54 -2.35
CA LYS A 126 28.50 -3.34 -3.00
C LYS A 126 27.35 -2.43 -3.43
N ARG A 127 27.52 -1.13 -3.26
CA ARG A 127 26.47 -0.13 -3.52
C ARG A 127 25.76 -0.33 -4.87
N MET A 128 26.51 -0.51 -5.96
CA MET A 128 25.93 -0.69 -7.29
C MET A 128 25.19 -2.02 -7.46
N GLU A 129 25.63 -3.06 -6.79
CA GLU A 129 24.98 -4.38 -6.82
C GLU A 129 23.67 -4.35 -6.00
N VAL A 130 23.66 -3.64 -4.85
CA VAL A 130 22.47 -3.47 -4.01
C VAL A 130 21.39 -2.67 -4.74
N VAL A 131 21.73 -1.55 -5.38
CA VAL A 131 20.76 -0.73 -6.12
C VAL A 131 20.14 -1.48 -7.30
N ASN A 132 20.87 -2.41 -7.91
CA ASN A 132 20.37 -3.24 -9.01
C ASN A 132 19.65 -4.52 -8.53
N HIS A 133 19.64 -4.80 -7.22
CA HIS A 133 18.99 -5.99 -6.69
C HIS A 133 17.45 -5.87 -6.76
N PRO A 134 16.70 -6.91 -7.15
CA PRO A 134 15.25 -6.86 -7.29
C PRO A 134 14.51 -6.39 -6.02
N SER A 135 15.00 -6.79 -4.84
CA SER A 135 14.39 -6.41 -3.55
C SER A 135 14.68 -4.97 -3.13
N TYR A 136 15.68 -4.29 -3.72
CA TYR A 136 16.08 -2.94 -3.29
C TYR A 136 14.96 -1.92 -3.36
N TYR A 137 14.28 -1.82 -4.51
CA TYR A 137 13.20 -0.85 -4.70
C TYR A 137 11.97 -1.17 -3.84
N SER A 138 11.69 -2.44 -3.59
CA SER A 138 10.60 -2.86 -2.70
C SER A 138 10.88 -2.44 -1.26
N LEU A 139 12.05 -2.77 -0.71
CA LEU A 139 12.49 -2.37 0.64
C LEU A 139 12.50 -0.84 0.79
N ARG A 140 13.11 -0.13 -0.18
CA ARG A 140 13.16 1.33 -0.18
C ARG A 140 11.77 1.95 -0.19
N SER A 141 10.87 1.45 -1.01
CA SER A 141 9.49 1.95 -1.11
C SER A 141 8.72 1.74 0.18
N GLU A 142 8.88 0.59 0.84
CA GLU A 142 8.23 0.29 2.10
C GLU A 142 8.70 1.23 3.23
N ILE A 143 10.00 1.50 3.32
CA ILE A 143 10.56 2.44 4.30
C ILE A 143 10.06 3.86 4.03
N ILE A 144 10.12 4.33 2.77
CA ILE A 144 9.65 5.67 2.40
C ILE A 144 8.15 5.81 2.67
N TYR A 145 7.36 4.80 2.36
CA TYR A 145 5.94 4.76 2.66
C TYR A 145 5.71 4.95 4.17
N PHE A 146 6.36 4.14 5.01
CA PHE A 146 6.26 4.25 6.47
C PHE A 146 6.64 5.66 6.96
N LEU A 147 7.77 6.21 6.51
CA LEU A 147 8.24 7.54 6.93
C LEU A 147 7.24 8.65 6.52
N ASN A 148 6.66 8.56 5.33
CA ASN A 148 5.64 9.51 4.88
C ASN A 148 4.37 9.42 5.73
N GLN A 149 3.95 8.22 6.11
CA GLN A 149 2.85 8.01 7.03
C GLN A 149 3.13 8.67 8.39
N GLN A 150 4.34 8.48 8.94
CA GLN A 150 4.72 9.09 10.21
C GLN A 150 4.75 10.64 10.14
N LYS A 151 5.25 11.23 9.06
CA LYS A 151 5.20 12.69 8.85
C LYS A 151 3.75 13.20 8.83
N ARG A 152 2.86 12.49 8.17
CA ARG A 152 1.45 12.81 8.07
C ARG A 152 0.76 12.75 9.44
N ILE A 153 0.96 11.66 10.20
CA ILE A 153 0.46 11.52 11.58
C ILE A 153 0.92 12.69 12.45
N LYS A 154 2.20 13.09 12.36
CA LYS A 154 2.74 14.21 13.12
C LYS A 154 2.05 15.53 12.77
N LYS A 155 1.81 15.79 11.47
CA LYS A 155 1.11 16.99 10.98
C LYS A 155 -0.33 17.03 11.50
N LEU A 156 -1.04 15.90 11.43
CA LEU A 156 -2.43 15.78 11.91
C LEU A 156 -2.54 15.96 13.42
N ARG A 157 -1.61 15.41 14.21
CA ARG A 157 -1.58 15.63 15.66
C ARG A 157 -1.36 17.11 16.02
N ALA A 158 -0.53 17.83 15.27
CA ALA A 158 -0.31 19.26 15.48
C ALA A 158 -1.55 20.11 15.14
N GLN A 159 -2.37 19.70 14.19
CA GLN A 159 -3.61 20.37 13.79
C GLN A 159 -4.79 20.11 14.77
N LYS A 160 -4.80 18.97 15.46
CA LYS A 160 -5.87 18.59 16.40
C LYS A 160 -6.07 19.54 17.59
N THR A 161 -5.16 20.45 17.85
CA THR A 161 -5.22 21.34 19.05
C THR A 161 -6.08 22.61 18.84
N ALA A 162 -6.71 22.83 17.66
CA ALA A 162 -7.22 24.14 17.30
C ALA A 162 -8.71 24.23 16.88
N VAL A 163 -9.53 23.17 16.91
CA VAL A 163 -10.89 23.24 16.36
C VAL A 163 -11.96 23.07 17.43
N VAL A 164 -12.74 24.15 17.62
CA VAL A 164 -13.98 24.15 18.42
C VAL A 164 -15.08 23.48 17.60
N ALA A 165 -15.85 22.56 18.21
CA ALA A 165 -16.97 21.87 17.57
C ALA A 165 -17.98 22.89 16.99
N ARG A 166 -18.19 22.83 15.66
CA ARG A 166 -19.23 23.57 14.95
C ARG A 166 -20.41 22.65 14.68
N HIS A 167 -21.61 23.20 14.64
CA HIS A 167 -22.84 22.48 14.28
C HIS A 167 -23.25 21.29 15.16
N GLY A 168 -22.76 21.19 16.42
CA GLY A 168 -23.09 20.08 17.32
C GLY A 168 -22.37 18.77 16.99
N LEU A 169 -21.35 18.83 16.12
CA LEU A 169 -20.47 17.70 15.80
C LEU A 169 -19.27 17.68 16.72
N GLU A 170 -18.85 16.49 17.12
CA GLU A 170 -17.69 16.29 18.01
C GLU A 170 -16.36 16.54 17.27
N LYS A 171 -16.37 16.32 15.93
CA LYS A 171 -15.20 16.48 15.08
C LYS A 171 -15.64 16.87 13.67
N VAL A 172 -15.06 17.93 13.10
CA VAL A 172 -15.42 18.46 11.77
C VAL A 172 -14.28 18.27 10.74
N ASN A 173 -13.04 18.10 11.22
CA ASN A 173 -11.87 17.84 10.38
C ASN A 173 -11.63 16.35 10.26
N LEU A 174 -11.91 15.78 9.10
CA LEU A 174 -11.79 14.35 8.84
C LEU A 174 -10.75 14.03 7.76
N GLU A 175 -9.99 12.97 8.00
CA GLU A 175 -9.13 12.35 6.99
C GLU A 175 -9.80 11.05 6.53
N ILE A 176 -10.28 11.02 5.27
CA ILE A 176 -11.01 9.88 4.73
C ILE A 176 -10.18 9.21 3.62
N GLY A 177 -9.77 7.96 3.86
CA GLY A 177 -8.97 7.19 2.93
C GLY A 177 -9.77 6.57 1.79
N PHE A 178 -9.19 6.53 0.58
CA PHE A 178 -9.74 5.79 -0.55
C PHE A 178 -8.63 5.27 -1.47
N VAL A 179 -8.94 4.22 -2.23
CA VAL A 179 -8.09 3.69 -3.30
C VAL A 179 -8.69 4.08 -4.66
N PRO A 180 -7.89 4.45 -5.68
CA PRO A 180 -8.36 4.96 -6.97
C PRO A 180 -9.07 3.87 -7.80
N LEU A 181 -10.35 3.72 -7.58
CA LEU A 181 -11.31 2.87 -8.30
C LEU A 181 -12.59 3.67 -8.53
N ALA A 182 -13.34 3.39 -9.58
CA ALA A 182 -14.62 4.05 -9.88
C ALA A 182 -15.60 3.98 -8.70
N ALA A 183 -15.50 2.93 -7.91
CA ALA A 183 -16.27 2.75 -6.67
C ALA A 183 -16.01 3.82 -5.57
N CYS A 184 -15.03 4.73 -5.72
CA CYS A 184 -14.86 5.87 -4.83
C CYS A 184 -15.78 7.06 -5.18
N ALA A 185 -16.59 6.95 -6.24
CA ALA A 185 -17.47 8.02 -6.70
C ALA A 185 -18.28 8.68 -5.59
N PRO A 186 -18.91 7.96 -4.64
CA PRO A 186 -19.67 8.62 -3.56
C PRO A 186 -18.82 9.54 -2.67
N LEU A 187 -17.54 9.20 -2.42
CA LEU A 187 -16.64 10.08 -1.66
C LEU A 187 -16.31 11.36 -2.44
N VAL A 188 -15.96 11.17 -3.72
CA VAL A 188 -15.61 12.30 -4.60
C VAL A 188 -16.81 13.23 -4.80
N VAL A 189 -17.98 12.68 -5.08
CA VAL A 189 -19.22 13.44 -5.23
C VAL A 189 -19.57 14.17 -3.94
N ALA A 190 -19.45 13.51 -2.77
CA ALA A 190 -19.73 14.15 -1.49
C ALA A 190 -18.84 15.38 -1.25
N GLN A 191 -17.60 15.32 -1.68
CA GLN A 191 -16.64 16.42 -1.59
C GLN A 191 -16.94 17.52 -2.61
N GLU A 192 -17.03 17.19 -3.90
CA GLU A 192 -17.12 18.15 -5.00
C GLU A 192 -18.51 18.82 -5.09
N LYS A 193 -19.57 18.12 -4.68
CA LYS A 193 -20.95 18.68 -4.64
C LYS A 193 -21.32 19.32 -3.30
N GLY A 194 -20.37 19.37 -2.34
CA GLY A 194 -20.57 20.03 -1.06
C GLY A 194 -21.53 19.30 -0.09
N PHE A 195 -21.80 17.99 -0.30
CA PHE A 195 -22.67 17.25 0.63
C PHE A 195 -22.04 17.09 2.00
N LEU A 196 -20.70 17.02 2.09
CA LEU A 196 -20.00 17.00 3.38
C LEU A 196 -20.23 18.29 4.15
N THR A 197 -20.00 19.45 3.52
CA THR A 197 -20.24 20.77 4.10
C THR A 197 -21.71 21.00 4.47
N LYS A 198 -22.65 20.53 3.65
CA LYS A 198 -24.10 20.58 3.94
C LYS A 198 -24.44 19.91 5.27
N HIS A 199 -23.72 18.87 5.64
CA HIS A 199 -23.89 18.14 6.91
C HIS A 199 -22.94 18.63 8.03
N GLY A 200 -22.29 19.79 7.87
CA GLY A 200 -21.42 20.40 8.88
C GLY A 200 -19.99 19.86 8.92
N LEU A 201 -19.59 19.07 7.91
CA LEU A 201 -18.24 18.55 7.77
C LEU A 201 -17.43 19.45 6.82
N ASP A 202 -16.98 20.59 7.33
CA ASP A 202 -16.38 21.66 6.53
C ASP A 202 -14.90 21.40 6.17
N GLU A 203 -14.20 20.59 6.96
CA GLU A 203 -12.77 20.36 6.84
C GLU A 203 -12.47 18.87 6.57
N VAL A 204 -12.97 18.34 5.44
CA VAL A 204 -12.71 16.96 5.05
C VAL A 204 -11.61 16.91 4.01
N ASN A 205 -10.60 16.07 4.25
CA ASN A 205 -9.53 15.75 3.31
C ASN A 205 -9.68 14.33 2.81
N LEU A 206 -9.89 14.15 1.50
CA LEU A 206 -9.86 12.85 0.87
C LEU A 206 -8.43 12.42 0.60
N VAL A 207 -8.05 11.31 1.21
CA VAL A 207 -6.71 10.77 1.23
C VAL A 207 -6.61 9.64 0.23
N ARG A 208 -5.92 9.90 -0.90
CA ARG A 208 -5.66 8.89 -1.90
C ARG A 208 -4.54 7.96 -1.46
N GLU A 209 -4.89 6.71 -1.20
CA GLU A 209 -3.94 5.64 -0.92
C GLU A 209 -3.64 4.83 -2.19
N THR A 210 -2.43 4.31 -2.30
CA THR A 210 -2.01 3.53 -3.48
C THR A 210 -2.44 2.07 -3.40
N SER A 211 -2.73 1.58 -2.20
CA SER A 211 -3.08 0.18 -1.94
C SER A 211 -4.03 0.05 -0.74
N TRP A 212 -4.67 -1.10 -0.64
CA TRP A 212 -5.51 -1.43 0.52
C TRP A 212 -4.70 -1.59 1.81
N ARG A 213 -3.41 -1.92 1.70
CA ARG A 213 -2.48 -1.91 2.84
C ARG A 213 -2.38 -0.51 3.46
N GLY A 214 -2.31 0.54 2.63
CA GLY A 214 -2.32 1.92 3.10
C GLY A 214 -3.59 2.28 3.89
N ILE A 215 -4.74 1.79 3.44
CA ILE A 215 -6.00 1.96 4.18
C ILE A 215 -5.93 1.26 5.54
N VAL A 216 -5.47 0.00 5.59
CA VAL A 216 -5.32 -0.76 6.84
C VAL A 216 -4.41 -0.03 7.82
N ASP A 217 -3.22 0.36 7.36
CA ASP A 217 -2.23 1.05 8.19
C ASP A 217 -2.75 2.42 8.66
N GLY A 218 -3.54 3.10 7.81
CA GLY A 218 -4.16 4.38 8.11
C GLY A 218 -5.20 4.33 9.22
N ILE A 219 -6.08 3.37 9.15
CA ILE A 219 -7.11 3.14 10.16
C ILE A 219 -6.47 2.63 11.45
N ALA A 220 -5.56 1.66 11.37
CA ALA A 220 -4.85 1.12 12.55
C ALA A 220 -4.01 2.19 13.25
N GLY A 221 -3.29 3.02 12.49
CA GLY A 221 -2.49 4.12 13.00
C GLY A 221 -3.28 5.35 13.45
N GLY A 222 -4.59 5.41 13.18
CA GLY A 222 -5.49 6.50 13.56
C GLY A 222 -5.21 7.83 12.84
N TYR A 223 -4.54 7.82 11.69
CA TYR A 223 -4.41 9.00 10.85
C TYR A 223 -5.52 9.11 9.80
N LEU A 224 -6.22 8.01 9.50
CA LEU A 224 -7.51 8.03 8.83
C LEU A 224 -8.62 7.91 9.87
N ASP A 225 -9.60 8.77 9.79
CA ASP A 225 -10.81 8.74 10.60
C ASP A 225 -11.82 7.72 10.07
N ALA A 226 -11.93 7.68 8.76
CA ALA A 226 -12.78 6.77 8.01
C ALA A 226 -12.09 6.35 6.72
N ALA A 227 -12.54 5.28 6.11
CA ALA A 227 -12.05 4.89 4.79
C ALA A 227 -13.08 4.13 3.98
N GLN A 228 -12.98 4.27 2.65
CA GLN A 228 -13.54 3.29 1.73
C GLN A 228 -12.79 1.98 1.92
N MET A 229 -13.50 0.89 2.10
CA MET A 229 -12.92 -0.45 2.27
C MET A 229 -13.61 -1.48 1.38
N PRO A 230 -12.91 -2.53 0.92
CA PRO A 230 -13.56 -3.75 0.46
C PRO A 230 -14.52 -4.27 1.54
N ALA A 231 -15.70 -4.76 1.15
CA ALA A 231 -16.75 -5.13 2.10
C ALA A 231 -16.31 -6.14 3.17
N GLY A 232 -15.41 -7.08 2.85
CA GLY A 232 -14.87 -8.05 3.81
C GLY A 232 -13.79 -7.51 4.76
N MET A 233 -13.21 -6.35 4.45
CA MET A 233 -12.07 -5.83 5.21
C MET A 233 -12.40 -5.43 6.66
N PRO A 234 -13.53 -4.76 6.98
CA PRO A 234 -13.89 -4.48 8.39
C PRO A 234 -13.94 -5.75 9.25
N THR A 235 -14.54 -6.79 8.73
CA THR A 235 -14.66 -8.08 9.43
C THR A 235 -13.30 -8.77 9.58
N TRP A 236 -12.49 -8.77 8.52
CA TRP A 236 -11.12 -9.29 8.53
C TRP A 236 -10.23 -8.59 9.57
N LEU A 237 -10.29 -7.26 9.65
CA LEU A 237 -9.56 -6.47 10.65
C LEU A 237 -10.02 -6.80 12.08
N THR A 238 -11.34 -6.88 12.28
CA THR A 238 -11.94 -7.20 13.58
C THR A 238 -11.58 -8.60 14.06
N ALA A 239 -11.41 -9.55 13.12
CA ALA A 239 -10.99 -10.93 13.42
C ALA A 239 -9.47 -11.10 13.64
N GLY A 240 -8.67 -10.03 13.56
CA GLY A 240 -7.22 -10.11 13.76
C GLY A 240 -6.41 -10.42 12.51
N GLY A 241 -6.98 -10.29 11.32
CA GLY A 241 -6.27 -10.54 10.05
C GLY A 241 -5.05 -9.62 9.80
N ASN A 242 -4.93 -8.52 10.54
CA ASN A 242 -3.76 -7.64 10.51
C ASN A 242 -2.81 -7.95 11.69
N LYS A 243 -1.78 -8.76 11.46
CA LYS A 243 -0.71 -9.06 12.43
C LYS A 243 -1.21 -9.72 13.74
N ASP A 244 -2.22 -10.57 13.65
CA ASP A 244 -2.83 -11.29 14.79
C ASP A 244 -3.42 -10.39 15.90
N GLU A 245 -3.43 -9.08 15.73
CA GLU A 245 -4.07 -8.14 16.65
C GLU A 245 -5.45 -7.71 16.12
N PRO A 246 -6.55 -8.05 16.81
CA PRO A 246 -7.89 -7.58 16.45
C PRO A 246 -7.97 -6.05 16.44
N LEU A 247 -8.45 -5.49 15.33
CA LEU A 247 -8.75 -4.07 15.18
C LEU A 247 -10.25 -3.92 14.92
N PRO A 248 -11.06 -3.60 15.94
CA PRO A 248 -12.49 -3.44 15.77
C PRO A 248 -12.83 -2.32 14.80
N VAL A 249 -13.38 -2.68 13.64
CA VAL A 249 -13.84 -1.79 12.58
C VAL A 249 -15.31 -2.06 12.31
N VAL A 250 -16.11 -0.99 12.34
CA VAL A 250 -17.55 -1.04 12.08
C VAL A 250 -17.88 -0.36 10.75
N THR A 251 -18.99 -0.76 10.15
CA THR A 251 -19.53 -0.15 8.93
C THR A 251 -21.01 0.14 9.08
N ALA A 252 -21.40 1.38 8.77
CA ALA A 252 -22.79 1.83 8.79
C ALA A 252 -23.35 2.03 7.37
N LEU A 253 -22.52 1.93 6.33
CA LEU A 253 -22.92 2.24 4.96
C LEU A 253 -22.18 1.30 3.97
N THR A 254 -22.96 0.59 3.15
CA THR A 254 -22.46 0.03 1.88
C THR A 254 -22.53 1.12 0.84
N MET A 255 -21.38 1.52 0.29
CA MET A 255 -21.29 2.62 -0.68
C MET A 255 -21.56 2.15 -2.10
N THR A 256 -21.16 0.92 -2.41
CA THR A 256 -21.37 0.32 -3.73
C THR A 256 -21.62 -1.18 -3.63
N ARG A 257 -22.40 -1.70 -4.60
CA ARG A 257 -22.44 -3.13 -4.92
C ARG A 257 -21.96 -3.34 -6.34
N ASN A 258 -21.53 -4.53 -6.69
CA ASN A 258 -21.01 -4.92 -8.02
C ASN A 258 -19.76 -4.12 -8.46
N GLY A 259 -19.49 -4.11 -9.76
CA GLY A 259 -18.46 -3.32 -10.43
C GLY A 259 -17.08 -3.98 -10.46
N ASN A 260 -17.01 -5.31 -10.47
CA ASN A 260 -15.77 -6.07 -10.61
C ASN A 260 -15.82 -7.00 -11.83
N ALA A 261 -14.64 -7.31 -12.39
CA ALA A 261 -14.54 -8.27 -13.47
C ALA A 261 -13.21 -9.02 -13.43
N VAL A 262 -13.17 -10.17 -14.08
CA VAL A 262 -11.95 -10.95 -14.33
C VAL A 262 -11.46 -10.62 -15.72
N THR A 263 -10.23 -10.13 -15.81
CA THR A 263 -9.54 -9.80 -17.06
C THR A 263 -8.34 -10.72 -17.23
N LEU A 264 -8.21 -11.32 -18.42
CA LEU A 264 -7.05 -12.10 -18.84
C LEU A 264 -6.25 -11.35 -19.91
N ALA A 265 -4.96 -11.70 -20.04
CA ALA A 265 -4.12 -11.19 -21.12
C ALA A 265 -4.66 -11.63 -22.50
N LYS A 266 -4.55 -10.76 -23.52
CA LYS A 266 -5.06 -10.99 -24.87
C LYS A 266 -4.61 -12.31 -25.49
N LYS A 267 -3.38 -12.78 -25.19
CA LYS A 267 -2.85 -14.07 -25.66
C LYS A 267 -3.79 -15.26 -25.38
N PHE A 268 -4.56 -15.23 -24.30
CA PHE A 268 -5.49 -16.31 -23.96
C PHE A 268 -6.72 -16.30 -24.87
N TYR A 269 -7.21 -15.12 -25.24
CA TYR A 269 -8.28 -15.00 -26.23
C TYR A 269 -7.84 -15.52 -27.61
N GLU A 270 -6.64 -15.19 -28.04
CA GLU A 270 -6.03 -15.66 -29.27
C GLU A 270 -5.84 -17.19 -29.31
N GLN A 271 -5.78 -17.82 -28.14
CA GLN A 271 -5.76 -19.29 -27.95
C GLN A 271 -7.17 -19.90 -27.81
N GLY A 272 -8.24 -19.12 -27.96
CA GLY A 272 -9.61 -19.57 -27.86
C GLY A 272 -10.13 -19.73 -26.42
N ILE A 273 -9.46 -19.15 -25.42
CA ILE A 273 -9.88 -19.24 -24.02
C ILE A 273 -10.88 -18.12 -23.72
N THR A 274 -12.11 -18.47 -23.45
CA THR A 274 -13.24 -17.56 -23.20
C THR A 274 -13.96 -17.82 -21.87
N ASN A 275 -13.55 -18.86 -21.13
CA ASN A 275 -14.13 -19.24 -19.83
C ASN A 275 -13.13 -20.02 -18.99
N ALA A 276 -13.50 -20.28 -17.72
CA ALA A 276 -12.63 -20.96 -16.76
C ALA A 276 -12.36 -22.45 -17.10
N VAL A 277 -13.29 -23.13 -17.80
CA VAL A 277 -13.12 -24.55 -18.19
C VAL A 277 -12.04 -24.66 -19.28
N GLU A 278 -12.07 -23.79 -20.27
CA GLU A 278 -11.04 -23.73 -21.33
C GLU A 278 -9.68 -23.35 -20.75
N LEU A 279 -9.67 -22.40 -19.80
CA LEU A 279 -8.43 -22.08 -19.05
C LEU A 279 -7.88 -23.31 -18.33
N LYS A 280 -8.72 -24.15 -17.67
CA LYS A 280 -8.27 -25.39 -17.03
C LYS A 280 -7.65 -26.38 -18.02
N GLN A 281 -8.25 -26.54 -19.18
CA GLN A 281 -7.73 -27.44 -20.21
C GLN A 281 -6.33 -27.00 -20.69
N MET A 282 -6.13 -25.70 -20.87
CA MET A 282 -4.84 -25.13 -21.21
C MET A 282 -3.80 -25.36 -20.11
N LEU A 283 -4.17 -25.11 -18.84
CA LEU A 283 -3.27 -25.34 -17.67
C LEU A 283 -2.81 -26.80 -17.58
N LEU A 284 -3.69 -27.76 -17.88
CA LEU A 284 -3.34 -29.20 -17.88
C LEU A 284 -2.40 -29.58 -19.03
N SER A 285 -2.41 -28.86 -20.13
CA SER A 285 -1.56 -29.11 -21.31
C SER A 285 -0.21 -28.37 -21.27
N SER A 286 -0.07 -27.40 -20.37
CA SER A 286 1.13 -26.56 -20.26
C SER A 286 2.09 -27.13 -19.22
N ALA A 287 3.37 -27.27 -19.62
CA ALA A 287 4.48 -27.60 -18.70
C ALA A 287 5.08 -26.35 -18.04
N GLU A 288 4.51 -25.19 -18.28
CA GLU A 288 5.02 -23.90 -17.79
C GLU A 288 4.74 -23.70 -16.29
N GLN A 289 5.47 -22.75 -15.68
CA GLN A 289 5.31 -22.26 -14.32
C GLN A 289 3.82 -21.87 -14.05
N PRO A 290 3.32 -21.99 -12.83
CA PRO A 290 1.93 -21.66 -12.52
C PRO A 290 1.61 -20.22 -12.94
N HIS A 291 0.50 -20.07 -13.68
CA HIS A 291 0.03 -18.77 -14.14
C HIS A 291 -0.23 -17.83 -12.95
N ARG A 292 0.17 -16.59 -13.11
CA ARG A 292 0.09 -15.56 -12.06
C ARG A 292 -1.12 -14.68 -12.27
N LEU A 293 -2.03 -14.66 -11.30
CA LEU A 293 -3.23 -13.84 -11.34
C LEU A 293 -3.22 -12.80 -10.23
N GLY A 294 -3.54 -11.55 -10.58
CA GLY A 294 -3.58 -10.42 -9.66
C GLY A 294 -4.92 -10.32 -8.90
N MET A 295 -4.85 -10.04 -7.62
CA MET A 295 -5.98 -9.58 -6.79
C MET A 295 -5.51 -8.46 -5.87
N VAL A 296 -6.44 -7.68 -5.30
CA VAL A 296 -6.04 -6.44 -4.60
C VAL A 296 -5.79 -6.61 -3.10
N HIS A 297 -6.47 -7.56 -2.46
CA HIS A 297 -6.32 -7.87 -1.04
C HIS A 297 -7.03 -9.19 -0.70
N PRO A 298 -6.50 -10.03 0.20
CA PRO A 298 -7.14 -11.30 0.58
C PRO A 298 -8.59 -11.17 1.06
N SER A 299 -8.92 -10.10 1.82
CA SER A 299 -10.28 -9.84 2.29
C SER A 299 -11.21 -9.17 1.27
N SER A 300 -10.79 -9.01 0.02
CA SER A 300 -11.56 -8.30 -1.00
C SER A 300 -12.51 -9.23 -1.77
N MET A 301 -13.64 -8.67 -2.21
CA MET A 301 -14.52 -9.36 -3.16
C MET A 301 -13.80 -9.74 -4.46
N HIS A 302 -12.79 -8.97 -4.89
CA HIS A 302 -11.96 -9.32 -6.04
C HIS A 302 -11.29 -10.70 -5.88
N ASN A 303 -10.74 -10.99 -4.69
CA ASN A 303 -10.15 -12.29 -4.37
C ASN A 303 -11.20 -13.39 -4.35
N ILE A 304 -12.33 -13.15 -3.68
CA ILE A 304 -13.42 -14.13 -3.55
C ILE A 304 -13.99 -14.47 -4.93
N LEU A 305 -14.33 -13.45 -5.74
CA LEU A 305 -14.88 -13.65 -7.08
C LEU A 305 -13.90 -14.40 -8.00
N LEU A 306 -12.61 -14.04 -7.95
CA LEU A 306 -11.58 -14.72 -8.74
C LEU A 306 -11.48 -16.20 -8.37
N ARG A 307 -11.47 -16.52 -7.07
CA ARG A 307 -11.44 -17.90 -6.58
C ARG A 307 -12.69 -18.70 -7.00
N TYR A 308 -13.87 -18.10 -6.92
CA TYR A 308 -15.12 -18.73 -7.36
C TYR A 308 -15.12 -18.97 -8.87
N TRP A 309 -14.68 -18.01 -9.65
CA TRP A 309 -14.57 -18.17 -11.11
C TRP A 309 -13.59 -19.28 -11.47
N LEU A 310 -12.40 -19.33 -10.87
CA LEU A 310 -11.43 -20.41 -11.08
C LEU A 310 -12.02 -21.78 -10.69
N ALA A 311 -12.61 -21.87 -9.50
CA ALA A 311 -13.21 -23.10 -9.01
C ALA A 311 -14.37 -23.61 -9.91
N SER A 312 -15.15 -22.70 -10.52
CA SER A 312 -16.23 -23.08 -11.45
C SER A 312 -15.70 -23.79 -12.69
N GLY A 313 -14.45 -23.54 -13.10
CA GLY A 313 -13.75 -24.26 -14.15
C GLY A 313 -12.98 -25.50 -13.68
N GLY A 314 -13.05 -25.83 -12.38
CA GLY A 314 -12.29 -26.94 -11.80
C GLY A 314 -10.82 -26.60 -11.54
N ILE A 315 -10.45 -25.31 -11.47
CA ILE A 315 -9.10 -24.85 -11.14
C ILE A 315 -9.02 -24.67 -9.62
N ASP A 316 -8.06 -25.33 -8.97
CA ASP A 316 -7.74 -25.09 -7.56
C ASP A 316 -6.93 -23.78 -7.44
N PRO A 317 -7.50 -22.70 -6.85
CA PRO A 317 -6.84 -21.40 -6.82
C PRO A 317 -5.56 -21.36 -5.95
N ASP A 318 -5.34 -22.35 -5.11
CA ASP A 318 -4.16 -22.42 -4.23
C ASP A 318 -3.07 -23.38 -4.75
N LYS A 319 -3.39 -24.21 -5.76
CA LYS A 319 -2.45 -25.21 -6.33
C LYS A 319 -2.14 -24.98 -7.79
N ASP A 320 -3.17 -24.66 -8.60
CA ASP A 320 -3.05 -24.65 -10.05
C ASP A 320 -2.56 -23.29 -10.59
N VAL A 321 -2.73 -22.22 -9.80
CA VAL A 321 -2.33 -20.84 -10.16
C VAL A 321 -1.61 -20.15 -8.99
N SER A 322 -0.96 -19.03 -9.26
CA SER A 322 -0.32 -18.21 -8.24
C SER A 322 -1.05 -16.87 -8.07
N LEU A 323 -1.80 -16.70 -6.98
CA LEU A 323 -2.48 -15.45 -6.69
C LEU A 323 -1.52 -14.42 -6.08
N LYS A 324 -1.51 -13.20 -6.61
CA LYS A 324 -0.62 -12.11 -6.18
C LYS A 324 -1.43 -10.90 -5.76
N THR A 325 -1.07 -10.32 -4.62
CA THR A 325 -1.64 -9.03 -4.17
C THR A 325 -0.96 -7.89 -4.91
N ILE A 326 -1.71 -7.16 -5.71
CA ILE A 326 -1.20 -6.07 -6.58
C ILE A 326 -2.08 -4.83 -6.39
N PRO A 327 -1.50 -3.62 -6.25
CA PRO A 327 -2.26 -2.38 -6.27
C PRO A 327 -3.07 -2.23 -7.57
N PRO A 328 -4.34 -1.79 -7.51
CA PRO A 328 -5.20 -1.69 -8.70
C PRO A 328 -4.55 -0.96 -9.89
N ALA A 329 -3.93 0.18 -9.63
CA ALA A 329 -3.31 1.00 -10.68
C ALA A 329 -2.08 0.35 -11.37
N GLN A 330 -1.50 -0.71 -10.80
CA GLN A 330 -0.36 -1.44 -11.37
C GLN A 330 -0.81 -2.60 -12.28
N MET A 331 -2.02 -3.11 -12.11
CA MET A 331 -2.47 -4.35 -12.78
C MET A 331 -2.38 -4.29 -14.30
N VAL A 332 -2.75 -3.16 -14.91
CA VAL A 332 -2.69 -2.97 -16.38
C VAL A 332 -1.23 -2.97 -16.86
N ALA A 333 -0.34 -2.32 -16.13
CA ALA A 333 1.09 -2.29 -16.46
C ALA A 333 1.73 -3.68 -16.32
N ASP A 334 1.38 -4.41 -15.26
CA ASP A 334 1.88 -5.77 -15.01
C ASP A 334 1.35 -6.77 -16.04
N LEU A 335 0.08 -6.63 -16.46
CA LEU A 335 -0.49 -7.42 -17.55
C LEU A 335 0.25 -7.17 -18.87
N LYS A 336 0.51 -5.89 -19.20
CA LYS A 336 1.24 -5.47 -20.38
C LYS A 336 2.68 -5.98 -20.40
N ALA A 337 3.33 -5.98 -19.24
CA ALA A 337 4.69 -6.49 -19.07
C ALA A 337 4.77 -8.03 -19.05
N GLY A 338 3.64 -8.75 -19.01
CA GLY A 338 3.58 -10.20 -18.88
C GLY A 338 4.05 -10.74 -17.53
N THR A 339 4.12 -9.88 -16.49
CA THR A 339 4.45 -10.30 -15.12
C THR A 339 3.27 -10.98 -14.44
N ILE A 340 2.05 -10.73 -14.92
CA ILE A 340 0.83 -11.45 -14.60
C ILE A 340 0.09 -11.85 -15.87
N ASP A 341 -0.75 -12.87 -15.77
CA ASP A 341 -1.52 -13.44 -16.87
C ASP A 341 -2.98 -12.97 -16.87
N GLY A 342 -3.44 -12.40 -15.77
CA GLY A 342 -4.76 -11.84 -15.60
C GLY A 342 -4.95 -11.30 -14.19
N TYR A 343 -6.14 -10.78 -13.91
CA TYR A 343 -6.50 -10.25 -12.60
C TYR A 343 -8.01 -10.16 -12.39
N CYS A 344 -8.43 -9.98 -11.13
CA CYS A 344 -9.78 -9.51 -10.81
C CYS A 344 -9.69 -8.17 -10.08
N VAL A 345 -10.38 -7.15 -10.61
CA VAL A 345 -10.34 -5.77 -10.08
C VAL A 345 -11.63 -5.02 -10.44
N GLY A 346 -11.87 -3.90 -9.76
CA GLY A 346 -12.92 -2.94 -10.15
C GLY A 346 -12.45 -1.95 -11.22
N GLU A 347 -13.42 -1.26 -11.86
CA GLU A 347 -13.13 -0.24 -12.87
C GLU A 347 -12.31 0.94 -12.29
N PRO A 348 -11.47 1.57 -13.13
CA PRO A 348 -11.45 1.58 -14.61
C PRO A 348 -10.46 0.59 -15.26
N TRP A 349 -9.89 -0.32 -14.51
CA TRP A 349 -8.71 -1.08 -14.95
C TRP A 349 -9.04 -2.20 -15.94
N ASN A 350 -10.25 -2.76 -15.91
CA ASN A 350 -10.67 -3.77 -16.88
C ASN A 350 -10.94 -3.13 -18.25
N LEU A 351 -11.75 -2.07 -18.28
CA LEU A 351 -12.02 -1.33 -19.51
C LEU A 351 -10.74 -0.78 -20.13
N ARG A 352 -9.82 -0.26 -19.32
CA ARG A 352 -8.53 0.24 -19.80
C ARG A 352 -7.71 -0.85 -20.47
N ALA A 353 -7.61 -2.05 -19.91
CA ALA A 353 -6.89 -3.15 -20.52
C ALA A 353 -7.52 -3.59 -21.85
N ALA A 354 -8.86 -3.59 -21.92
CA ALA A 354 -9.60 -3.90 -23.15
C ALA A 354 -9.37 -2.83 -24.23
N MET A 355 -9.49 -1.56 -23.92
CA MET A 355 -9.29 -0.45 -24.87
C MET A 355 -7.84 -0.32 -25.34
N GLU A 356 -6.86 -0.61 -24.47
CA GLU A 356 -5.44 -0.68 -24.87
C GLU A 356 -5.10 -1.96 -25.66
N GLY A 357 -6.04 -2.90 -25.83
CA GLY A 357 -5.87 -4.13 -26.58
C GLY A 357 -4.88 -5.13 -25.97
N ILE A 358 -4.61 -5.04 -24.67
CA ILE A 358 -3.65 -5.90 -23.95
C ILE A 358 -4.32 -7.02 -23.14
N GLY A 359 -5.62 -6.87 -22.86
CA GLY A 359 -6.41 -7.83 -22.11
C GLY A 359 -7.86 -7.85 -22.60
N PHE A 360 -8.62 -8.80 -22.08
CA PHE A 360 -10.05 -8.91 -22.31
C PHE A 360 -10.76 -9.38 -21.06
N THR A 361 -11.99 -8.94 -20.86
CA THR A 361 -12.82 -9.38 -19.75
C THR A 361 -13.42 -10.75 -20.07
N VAL A 362 -12.99 -11.75 -19.31
CA VAL A 362 -13.43 -13.14 -19.49
C VAL A 362 -14.68 -13.47 -18.70
N ALA A 363 -14.90 -12.79 -17.57
CA ALA A 363 -16.11 -12.92 -16.75
C ALA A 363 -16.41 -11.62 -16.01
N THR A 364 -17.69 -11.30 -15.86
CA THR A 364 -18.17 -10.20 -15.03
C THR A 364 -18.73 -10.73 -13.71
N ASP A 365 -18.88 -9.85 -12.75
CA ASP A 365 -19.48 -10.21 -11.45
C ASP A 365 -20.98 -10.55 -11.55
N LEU A 366 -21.69 -10.16 -12.63
CA LEU A 366 -23.04 -10.65 -12.94
C LEU A 366 -23.07 -12.18 -13.12
N GLU A 367 -22.05 -12.71 -13.78
CA GLU A 367 -21.93 -14.14 -14.08
C GLU A 367 -21.49 -14.95 -12.83
N ILE A 368 -20.86 -14.28 -11.85
CA ILE A 368 -20.29 -14.94 -10.66
C ILE A 368 -21.22 -14.77 -9.44
N TRP A 369 -21.51 -13.53 -9.07
CA TRP A 369 -22.40 -13.18 -7.94
C TRP A 369 -22.98 -11.78 -8.13
N GLN A 370 -24.16 -11.71 -8.72
CA GLN A 370 -24.90 -10.46 -8.89
C GLN A 370 -25.32 -9.88 -7.54
N GLY A 371 -25.15 -8.58 -7.37
CA GLY A 371 -25.58 -7.84 -6.16
C GLY A 371 -24.64 -8.01 -4.97
N HIS A 372 -23.45 -8.57 -5.15
CA HIS A 372 -22.48 -8.69 -4.05
C HIS A 372 -22.08 -7.33 -3.50
N PRO A 373 -21.78 -7.22 -2.17
CA PRO A 373 -21.29 -5.96 -1.60
C PRO A 373 -19.90 -5.63 -2.16
N GLY A 374 -19.73 -4.41 -2.63
CA GLY A 374 -18.49 -3.93 -3.24
C GLY A 374 -17.59 -3.21 -2.24
N LYS A 375 -17.97 -1.96 -1.93
CA LYS A 375 -17.23 -1.08 -1.01
C LYS A 375 -18.14 -0.58 0.10
N VAL A 376 -17.56 -0.46 1.29
CA VAL A 376 -18.21 0.03 2.50
C VAL A 376 -17.45 1.21 3.10
N LEU A 377 -18.12 2.03 3.91
CA LEU A 377 -17.49 3.00 4.79
C LEU A 377 -17.05 2.28 6.06
N GLY A 378 -15.75 2.18 6.30
CA GLY A 378 -15.19 1.61 7.54
C GLY A 378 -14.67 2.71 8.47
N VAL A 379 -14.98 2.60 9.75
CA VAL A 379 -14.45 3.42 10.84
C VAL A 379 -14.05 2.52 12.01
N ARG A 380 -13.10 2.95 12.82
CA ARG A 380 -12.81 2.22 14.07
C ARG A 380 -14.01 2.30 15.01
N GLU A 381 -14.26 1.23 15.75
CA GLU A 381 -15.36 1.18 16.71
C GLU A 381 -15.23 2.24 17.80
N ASP A 382 -14.04 2.42 18.36
CA ASP A 382 -13.75 3.46 19.36
C ASP A 382 -13.93 4.88 18.81
N TRP A 383 -13.65 5.10 17.52
CA TRP A 383 -13.90 6.36 16.84
C TRP A 383 -15.41 6.61 16.67
N ALA A 384 -16.16 5.59 16.25
CA ALA A 384 -17.61 5.70 16.10
C ALA A 384 -18.32 6.00 17.43
N ILE A 385 -17.83 5.43 18.52
CA ILE A 385 -18.33 5.70 19.90
C ILE A 385 -17.96 7.10 20.35
N ALA A 386 -16.74 7.57 20.06
CA ALA A 386 -16.26 8.88 20.48
C ALA A 386 -16.86 10.04 19.68
N TYR A 387 -17.30 9.81 18.43
CA TYR A 387 -17.79 10.85 17.51
C TYR A 387 -19.12 10.45 16.85
N PRO A 388 -20.19 10.12 17.61
CA PRO A 388 -21.42 9.56 17.05
C PRO A 388 -22.16 10.52 16.12
N ASN A 389 -22.26 11.83 16.47
CA ASN A 389 -22.91 12.80 15.59
C ASN A 389 -22.13 13.07 14.31
N THR A 390 -20.79 13.11 14.41
CA THR A 390 -19.89 13.21 13.26
C THR A 390 -20.04 12.00 12.34
N HIS A 391 -20.11 10.79 12.91
CA HIS A 391 -20.32 9.56 12.13
C HIS A 391 -21.67 9.57 11.40
N ILE A 392 -22.74 9.98 12.07
CA ILE A 392 -24.08 10.14 11.46
C ILE A 392 -24.04 11.18 10.33
N ALA A 393 -23.39 12.33 10.55
CA ALA A 393 -23.26 13.36 9.52
C ALA A 393 -22.52 12.85 8.28
N LEU A 394 -21.43 12.11 8.47
CA LEU A 394 -20.67 11.48 7.38
C LEU A 394 -21.51 10.47 6.61
N VAL A 395 -22.24 9.59 7.31
CA VAL A 395 -23.13 8.60 6.66
C VAL A 395 -24.23 9.30 5.85
N LYS A 396 -24.84 10.37 6.38
CA LYS A 396 -25.86 11.15 5.66
C LYS A 396 -25.31 11.78 4.39
N ALA A 397 -24.15 12.44 4.48
CA ALA A 397 -23.48 13.05 3.33
C ALA A 397 -23.17 12.05 2.23
N LEU A 398 -22.63 10.88 2.62
CA LEU A 398 -22.31 9.82 1.66
C LEU A 398 -23.54 9.14 1.08
N LEU A 399 -24.63 9.02 1.84
CA LEU A 399 -25.88 8.46 1.33
C LEU A 399 -26.52 9.38 0.28
N GLU A 400 -26.46 10.73 0.48
CA GLU A 400 -26.85 11.69 -0.56
C GLU A 400 -25.97 11.57 -1.80
N ALA A 401 -24.68 11.40 -1.63
CA ALA A 401 -23.76 11.18 -2.72
C ALA A 401 -24.02 9.86 -3.46
N CYS A 402 -24.33 8.78 -2.75
CA CYS A 402 -24.73 7.52 -3.36
C CYS A 402 -26.00 7.69 -4.22
N ARG A 403 -26.99 8.44 -3.74
CA ARG A 403 -28.21 8.77 -4.52
C ARG A 403 -27.87 9.58 -5.77
N TYR A 404 -26.97 10.56 -5.65
CA TYR A 404 -26.52 11.35 -6.78
C TYR A 404 -25.78 10.50 -7.83
N CYS A 405 -24.95 9.55 -7.38
CA CYS A 405 -24.24 8.61 -8.25
C CYS A 405 -25.17 7.62 -8.97
N ALA A 406 -26.34 7.33 -8.43
CA ALA A 406 -27.30 6.40 -9.03
C ALA A 406 -28.16 7.04 -10.14
N ASP A 407 -28.18 8.36 -10.24
CA ASP A 407 -28.91 9.09 -11.29
C ASP A 407 -28.05 9.16 -12.55
N GLU A 408 -28.51 8.51 -13.61
CA GLU A 408 -27.82 8.43 -14.90
C GLU A 408 -27.52 9.81 -15.50
N ALA A 409 -28.36 10.81 -15.24
CA ALA A 409 -28.15 12.18 -15.71
C ALA A 409 -26.85 12.80 -15.18
N ASN A 410 -26.30 12.28 -14.09
CA ASN A 410 -25.07 12.78 -13.46
C ASN A 410 -23.81 12.01 -13.89
N HIS A 411 -23.94 10.90 -14.60
CA HIS A 411 -22.81 10.00 -14.88
C HIS A 411 -21.66 10.69 -15.61
N GLU A 412 -21.96 11.52 -16.61
CA GLU A 412 -20.90 12.22 -17.35
C GLU A 412 -20.13 13.22 -16.47
N GLU A 413 -20.82 13.99 -15.65
CA GLU A 413 -20.19 14.89 -14.67
C GLU A 413 -19.30 14.11 -13.70
N ILE A 414 -19.78 12.97 -13.20
CA ILE A 414 -19.04 12.14 -12.25
C ILE A 414 -17.79 11.54 -12.90
N ARG A 415 -17.88 11.08 -14.16
CA ARG A 415 -16.70 10.57 -14.92
C ARG A 415 -15.61 11.64 -15.01
N VAL A 416 -15.98 12.88 -15.33
CA VAL A 416 -15.05 14.01 -15.38
C VAL A 416 -14.43 14.31 -14.02
N MET A 417 -15.24 14.34 -12.93
CA MET A 417 -14.73 14.49 -11.57
C MET A 417 -13.70 13.40 -11.24
N LEU A 418 -14.04 12.13 -11.48
CA LEU A 418 -13.19 10.99 -11.17
C LEU A 418 -11.88 10.99 -11.95
N ALA A 419 -11.86 11.47 -13.19
CA ALA A 419 -10.68 11.53 -14.04
C ALA A 419 -9.57 12.45 -13.47
N ASN A 420 -9.93 13.37 -12.59
CA ASN A 420 -9.01 14.34 -12.01
C ASN A 420 -7.80 13.66 -11.35
N ARG A 421 -6.63 14.33 -11.41
CA ARG A 421 -5.36 13.85 -10.82
C ARG A 421 -5.45 13.61 -9.30
N LYS A 422 -6.35 14.30 -8.61
CA LYS A 422 -6.60 14.09 -7.17
C LYS A 422 -7.20 12.72 -6.88
N TYR A 423 -7.94 12.13 -7.84
CA TYR A 423 -8.74 10.93 -7.66
C TYR A 423 -8.17 9.75 -8.43
N LEU A 424 -8.68 9.42 -9.63
CA LEU A 424 -8.20 8.27 -10.39
C LEU A 424 -6.94 8.57 -11.21
N SER A 425 -6.76 9.81 -11.66
CA SER A 425 -5.63 10.22 -12.51
C SER A 425 -5.55 9.36 -13.78
N THR A 426 -6.66 9.22 -14.50
CA THR A 426 -6.79 8.44 -15.74
C THR A 426 -7.64 9.19 -16.75
N ASN A 427 -7.65 8.75 -18.01
CA ASN A 427 -8.51 9.35 -19.03
C ASN A 427 -9.99 9.07 -18.73
N VAL A 428 -10.84 10.04 -19.00
CA VAL A 428 -12.29 9.95 -18.75
C VAL A 428 -12.94 8.79 -19.54
N GLU A 429 -12.42 8.47 -20.71
CA GLU A 429 -12.90 7.38 -21.57
C GLU A 429 -12.77 5.98 -20.94
N TYR A 430 -11.83 5.79 -20.03
CA TYR A 430 -11.67 4.53 -19.28
C TYR A 430 -12.64 4.39 -18.09
N ILE A 431 -13.35 5.47 -17.72
CA ILE A 431 -14.19 5.46 -16.52
C ILE A 431 -15.63 5.11 -16.89
N GLN A 432 -16.12 3.98 -16.38
CA GLN A 432 -17.51 3.56 -16.47
C GLN A 432 -18.11 3.50 -15.07
N ILE A 433 -19.31 4.05 -14.90
CA ILE A 433 -20.02 4.10 -13.62
C ILE A 433 -21.45 3.63 -13.68
N GLY A 434 -22.04 3.47 -14.83
CA GLY A 434 -23.47 3.14 -14.85
C GLY A 434 -24.11 2.78 -16.16
N ASP A 435 -23.44 2.85 -17.30
CA ASP A 435 -24.06 2.51 -18.57
C ASP A 435 -23.86 1.03 -18.92
N PRO A 436 -24.98 0.23 -18.93
CA PRO A 436 -24.93 -1.20 -19.27
C PRO A 436 -24.43 -1.46 -20.69
N ASN A 437 -24.72 -0.54 -21.58
CA ASN A 437 -24.50 -0.74 -23.01
C ASN A 437 -23.12 -0.27 -23.49
N ALA A 438 -22.30 0.29 -22.59
CA ALA A 438 -21.02 0.91 -22.95
C ALA A 438 -19.78 0.09 -22.58
N PHE A 439 -19.92 -1.13 -22.01
CA PHE A 439 -18.79 -1.93 -21.64
C PHE A 439 -18.24 -2.77 -22.80
N THR A 440 -17.05 -2.42 -23.25
CA THR A 440 -16.31 -3.18 -24.27
C THR A 440 -15.43 -4.21 -23.57
N CYS A 441 -15.74 -5.50 -23.73
CA CYS A 441 -14.93 -6.59 -23.17
C CYS A 441 -13.58 -6.73 -23.86
N SER A 442 -13.51 -6.41 -25.16
CA SER A 442 -12.33 -6.35 -26.02
C SER A 442 -12.72 -5.60 -27.30
N LEU A 443 -11.76 -5.02 -28.01
CA LEU A 443 -12.01 -4.35 -29.30
C LEU A 443 -12.59 -5.28 -30.37
N ASP A 444 -12.40 -6.60 -30.21
CA ASP A 444 -12.81 -7.63 -31.16
C ASP A 444 -13.98 -8.49 -30.65
N GLN A 445 -14.60 -8.16 -29.51
CA GLN A 445 -15.70 -8.94 -28.93
C GLN A 445 -17.00 -8.14 -28.89
N PRO A 446 -18.17 -8.83 -28.99
CA PRO A 446 -19.44 -8.20 -28.73
C PRO A 446 -19.52 -7.69 -27.30
N MET A 447 -20.23 -6.58 -27.11
CA MET A 447 -20.49 -6.02 -25.78
C MET A 447 -21.18 -7.08 -24.90
N ARG A 448 -20.63 -7.30 -23.69
CA ARG A 448 -21.29 -8.11 -22.66
C ARG A 448 -22.06 -7.20 -21.71
N GLU A 449 -23.16 -7.70 -21.17
CA GLU A 449 -23.77 -7.03 -20.01
C GLU A 449 -22.76 -6.98 -18.87
N TYR A 450 -22.49 -5.81 -18.37
CA TYR A 450 -21.62 -5.55 -17.25
C TYR A 450 -22.41 -5.09 -16.04
N ALA A 451 -22.14 -5.66 -14.88
CA ALA A 451 -22.75 -5.21 -13.64
C ALA A 451 -22.20 -3.84 -13.27
N HIS A 452 -23.03 -2.82 -13.44
CA HIS A 452 -22.70 -1.50 -12.95
C HIS A 452 -22.52 -1.50 -11.44
N HIS A 453 -21.78 -0.51 -10.98
CA HIS A 453 -21.86 -0.14 -9.58
C HIS A 453 -23.31 0.23 -9.23
N LEU A 454 -23.91 -0.50 -8.33
CA LEU A 454 -25.15 -0.08 -7.69
C LEU A 454 -24.79 0.84 -6.53
N PHE A 455 -25.06 2.13 -6.69
CA PHE A 455 -24.73 3.13 -5.68
C PHE A 455 -25.88 3.40 -4.68
N PHE A 456 -27.13 3.29 -5.14
CA PHE A 456 -28.29 3.57 -4.33
C PHE A 456 -29.49 2.71 -4.76
N GLY A 457 -30.37 2.35 -3.79
CA GLY A 457 -31.56 1.59 -4.04
C GLY A 457 -32.03 0.82 -2.78
N ASP A 458 -33.13 0.10 -2.91
CA ASP A 458 -33.63 -0.71 -1.79
C ASP A 458 -32.62 -1.79 -1.41
N GLY A 459 -32.21 -1.78 -0.13
CA GLY A 459 -31.21 -2.71 0.42
C GLY A 459 -29.77 -2.46 -0.03
N VAL A 460 -29.49 -1.61 -1.04
CA VAL A 460 -28.15 -1.40 -1.58
C VAL A 460 -27.17 -0.85 -0.53
N ASN A 461 -27.60 0.17 0.18
CA ASN A 461 -26.73 0.93 1.09
C ASN A 461 -26.74 0.38 2.54
N ARG A 462 -27.52 -0.64 2.80
CA ARG A 462 -27.60 -1.27 4.13
C ARG A 462 -26.59 -2.39 4.24
N PRO A 463 -25.60 -2.33 5.15
CA PRO A 463 -24.72 -3.45 5.43
C PRO A 463 -25.51 -4.67 5.95
N SER A 464 -25.19 -5.85 5.43
CA SER A 464 -25.86 -7.10 5.79
C SER A 464 -24.96 -7.94 6.69
N ARG A 465 -25.46 -8.28 7.89
CA ARG A 465 -24.74 -9.19 8.80
C ARG A 465 -24.48 -10.56 8.15
N THR A 466 -25.46 -11.07 7.40
CA THR A 466 -25.34 -12.38 6.72
C THR A 466 -24.24 -12.36 5.67
N GLU A 467 -24.16 -11.29 4.85
CA GLU A 467 -23.08 -11.14 3.85
C GLU A 467 -21.71 -11.09 4.52
N HIS A 468 -21.56 -10.32 5.61
CA HIS A 468 -20.29 -10.22 6.34
C HIS A 468 -19.87 -11.54 6.97
N LEU A 469 -20.81 -12.29 7.57
CA LEU A 469 -20.54 -13.62 8.12
C LEU A 469 -20.12 -14.60 7.02
N TRP A 470 -20.82 -14.56 5.86
CA TRP A 470 -20.45 -15.39 4.71
C TRP A 470 -19.03 -15.06 4.23
N MET A 471 -18.70 -13.77 4.07
CA MET A 471 -17.33 -13.36 3.68
C MET A 471 -16.28 -13.85 4.67
N MET A 472 -16.57 -13.85 5.99
CA MET A 472 -15.65 -14.43 6.99
C MET A 472 -15.37 -15.91 6.70
N THR A 473 -16.38 -16.69 6.39
CA THR A 473 -16.18 -18.13 6.09
C THR A 473 -15.36 -18.37 4.82
N GLN A 474 -15.31 -17.38 3.91
CA GLN A 474 -14.49 -17.47 2.71
C GLN A 474 -13.03 -17.03 2.95
N MET A 475 -12.77 -16.36 4.05
CA MET A 475 -11.42 -15.88 4.42
C MET A 475 -10.74 -16.78 5.47
N ALA A 476 -11.49 -17.68 6.11
CA ALA A 476 -10.98 -18.66 7.05
C ALA A 476 -10.37 -19.87 6.34
#